data_85e0e114c5b9637a2c27f5cf592b476d
#
_entry.id   85e0e114c5b9637a2c27f5cf592b476d
#
_cell.length_a   1.000
_cell.length_b   1.000
_cell.length_c   1.000
_cell.angle_alpha   90.00
_cell.angle_beta   90.00
_cell.angle_gamma   90.00
#
_symmetry.space_group_name_H-M   'P 1'
#
loop_
_entity.id
_entity.type
_entity.pdbx_description
1 polymer ?
#
loop_
_entity_poly.entity_id
_entity_poly.type
_entity_poly.pdbx_seq_one_letter_code
_entity_poly.pdbx_strand_id
1 'polypeptide(L)'
;YGLFNFGKAKSLKKLVIENSTLCEIGDQLMDVRFVIDEIKMNKCIFCNYTIGMPKVFRLDKQPKSIAVTSTVFTGTNGGSKINSGNGDYSGYLDFSGCYLTSDFQVDSRPFTNAKSLSMTSLELFVDPMNGDFHYKPELKFEGEGKAGDPRWWIQ
;
A
#
# COMPACT_ATOMS: atom_id res chain seq x y z
N TYR A 1 -0.39 -4.78 -16.30
CA TYR A 1 -1.29 -5.69 -15.54
C TYR A 1 -0.93 -5.61 -14.06
N GLY A 2 -1.94 -5.69 -13.16
CA GLY A 2 -1.74 -5.66 -11.72
C GLY A 2 -1.20 -6.97 -11.13
N LEU A 3 -0.67 -6.90 -9.90
CA LEU A 3 -0.21 -8.08 -9.18
C LEU A 3 -1.38 -9.04 -8.89
N PHE A 4 -2.50 -8.50 -8.43
CA PHE A 4 -3.73 -9.23 -8.20
C PHE A 4 -4.80 -8.77 -9.19
N ASN A 5 -5.00 -9.53 -10.25
CA ASN A 5 -5.99 -9.20 -11.28
C ASN A 5 -7.17 -10.18 -11.22
N PHE A 6 -8.28 -9.69 -10.71
CA PHE A 6 -9.53 -10.42 -10.57
C PHE A 6 -10.60 -9.94 -11.55
N GLY A 7 -10.19 -9.48 -12.73
CA GLY A 7 -11.07 -8.83 -13.70
C GLY A 7 -12.24 -9.67 -14.19
N LYS A 8 -12.11 -10.99 -14.23
CA LYS A 8 -13.14 -11.91 -14.74
C LYS A 8 -13.45 -13.09 -13.80
N ALA A 9 -12.85 -13.12 -12.63
CA ALA A 9 -13.12 -14.19 -11.68
C ALA A 9 -14.57 -14.09 -11.18
N LYS A 10 -15.22 -15.22 -11.06
CA LYS A 10 -16.64 -15.28 -10.68
C LYS A 10 -16.86 -15.28 -9.16
N SER A 11 -15.84 -15.65 -8.38
CA SER A 11 -15.90 -15.59 -6.92
C SER A 11 -14.50 -15.66 -6.30
N LEU A 12 -14.17 -14.67 -5.50
CA LEU A 12 -13.11 -14.72 -4.52
C LEU A 12 -13.73 -14.26 -3.19
N LYS A 13 -13.69 -15.11 -2.19
CA LYS A 13 -14.29 -14.77 -0.90
C LYS A 13 -13.37 -13.84 -0.12
N LYS A 14 -12.07 -14.15 -0.10
CA LYS A 14 -11.12 -13.45 0.76
C LYS A 14 -9.78 -13.27 0.07
N LEU A 15 -9.21 -12.08 0.19
CA LEU A 15 -7.84 -11.75 -0.16
C LEU A 15 -7.12 -11.22 1.09
N VAL A 16 -6.05 -11.88 1.48
CA VAL A 16 -5.21 -11.46 2.62
C VAL A 16 -3.77 -11.32 2.16
N ILE A 17 -3.18 -10.17 2.46
CA ILE A 17 -1.77 -9.86 2.23
C ILE A 17 -1.22 -9.39 3.56
N GLU A 18 -0.31 -10.15 4.14
CA GLU A 18 0.28 -9.82 5.44
C GLU A 18 1.79 -10.03 5.43
N ASN A 19 2.49 -9.24 6.26
CA ASN A 19 3.92 -9.39 6.52
C ASN A 19 4.73 -9.49 5.21
N SER A 20 4.46 -8.58 4.28
CA SER A 20 4.99 -8.67 2.92
C SER A 20 5.54 -7.35 2.43
N THR A 21 6.65 -7.41 1.71
CA THR A 21 7.20 -6.30 0.95
C THR A 21 6.84 -6.46 -0.52
N LEU A 22 6.14 -5.49 -1.09
CA LEU A 22 5.57 -5.51 -2.43
C LEU A 22 6.14 -4.33 -3.22
N CYS A 23 7.11 -4.61 -4.08
CA CYS A 23 7.83 -3.59 -4.84
C CYS A 23 7.74 -3.79 -6.33
N GLU A 24 7.94 -2.70 -7.08
CA GLU A 24 8.04 -2.67 -8.53
C GLU A 24 6.86 -3.35 -9.25
N ILE A 25 5.66 -3.08 -8.73
CA ILE A 25 4.42 -3.57 -9.33
C ILE A 25 4.01 -2.59 -10.44
N GLY A 26 3.78 -3.10 -11.64
CA GLY A 26 3.53 -2.29 -12.82
C GLY A 26 2.27 -1.39 -12.74
N ASP A 27 1.14 -1.82 -13.29
CA ASP A 27 -0.04 -0.95 -13.45
C ASP A 27 -0.82 -0.72 -12.13
N GLN A 28 -1.02 -1.76 -11.33
CA GLN A 28 -1.81 -1.69 -10.09
C GLN A 28 -1.52 -2.85 -9.13
N LEU A 29 -1.68 -2.59 -7.83
CA LEU A 29 -1.56 -3.66 -6.83
C LEU A 29 -2.69 -4.67 -7.00
N MET A 30 -3.93 -4.18 -7.05
CA MET A 30 -5.08 -5.04 -7.28
C MET A 30 -6.13 -4.42 -8.20
N ASP A 31 -6.72 -5.27 -9.04
CA ASP A 31 -7.85 -4.96 -9.92
C ASP A 31 -9.01 -5.90 -9.57
N VAL A 32 -10.04 -5.36 -8.92
CA VAL A 32 -11.19 -6.11 -8.42
C VAL A 32 -12.45 -5.59 -9.11
N ARG A 33 -13.05 -6.42 -9.95
CA ARG A 33 -14.23 -6.06 -10.75
C ARG A 33 -15.51 -6.77 -10.35
N PHE A 34 -15.50 -7.48 -9.24
CA PHE A 34 -16.66 -8.14 -8.65
C PHE A 34 -16.65 -7.99 -7.13
N VAL A 35 -17.73 -8.37 -6.47
CA VAL A 35 -17.82 -8.26 -5.01
C VAL A 35 -16.95 -9.33 -4.36
N ILE A 36 -15.99 -8.89 -3.55
CA ILE A 36 -15.21 -9.73 -2.63
C ILE A 36 -15.79 -9.58 -1.24
N ASP A 37 -15.86 -10.67 -0.46
CA ASP A 37 -16.35 -10.58 0.91
C ASP A 37 -15.36 -9.84 1.81
N GLU A 38 -14.06 -10.14 1.71
CA GLU A 38 -13.03 -9.52 2.54
C GLU A 38 -11.74 -9.25 1.75
N ILE A 39 -11.20 -8.05 1.91
CA ILE A 39 -9.83 -7.69 1.53
C ILE A 39 -9.12 -7.23 2.80
N LYS A 40 -7.96 -7.83 3.10
CA LYS A 40 -7.11 -7.43 4.21
C LYS A 40 -5.67 -7.25 3.76
N MET A 41 -5.08 -6.10 4.10
CA MET A 41 -3.66 -5.84 3.94
C MET A 41 -3.12 -5.36 5.29
N ASN A 42 -2.10 -6.03 5.83
CA ASN A 42 -1.60 -5.72 7.15
C ASN A 42 -0.09 -5.95 7.25
N LYS A 43 0.60 -5.03 7.91
CA LYS A 43 2.05 -5.09 8.12
C LYS A 43 2.82 -5.33 6.81
N CYS A 44 2.55 -4.49 5.84
CA CYS A 44 3.20 -4.55 4.54
C CYS A 44 4.06 -3.31 4.30
N ILE A 45 5.03 -3.44 3.41
CA ILE A 45 5.71 -2.33 2.75
C ILE A 45 5.30 -2.36 1.29
N PHE A 46 4.89 -1.23 0.78
CA PHE A 46 4.56 -1.04 -0.61
C PHE A 46 5.46 0.02 -1.22
N CYS A 47 6.16 -0.31 -2.30
CA CYS A 47 7.07 0.61 -2.98
C CYS A 47 7.03 0.44 -4.50
N ASN A 48 7.35 1.53 -5.22
CA ASN A 48 7.37 1.52 -6.68
C ASN A 48 8.28 2.62 -7.23
N TYR A 49 9.59 2.39 -7.17
CA TYR A 49 10.59 3.41 -7.47
C TYR A 49 10.82 3.65 -8.96
N THR A 50 10.79 2.59 -9.75
CA THR A 50 11.21 2.63 -11.17
C THR A 50 10.04 2.58 -12.12
N ILE A 51 8.96 1.91 -11.75
CA ILE A 51 7.79 1.71 -12.60
C ILE A 51 6.67 2.61 -12.10
N GLY A 52 6.17 3.50 -12.96
CA GLY A 52 5.01 4.30 -12.62
C GLY A 52 3.80 3.41 -12.33
N MET A 53 3.19 3.57 -11.16
CA MET A 53 1.97 2.87 -10.81
C MET A 53 0.88 3.85 -10.40
N PRO A 54 0.03 4.21 -11.34
CA PRO A 54 -1.01 5.20 -11.08
C PRO A 54 -2.12 4.73 -10.15
N LYS A 55 -2.23 3.42 -9.89
CA LYS A 55 -3.33 2.87 -9.10
C LYS A 55 -2.84 1.83 -8.10
N VAL A 56 -2.94 2.11 -6.81
CA VAL A 56 -2.73 1.08 -5.79
C VAL A 56 -3.90 0.10 -5.79
N PHE A 57 -5.11 0.62 -5.65
CA PHE A 57 -6.34 -0.19 -5.66
C PHE A 57 -7.26 0.24 -6.81
N ARG A 58 -7.65 -0.69 -7.64
CA ARG A 58 -8.77 -0.55 -8.55
C ARG A 58 -9.92 -1.44 -8.08
N LEU A 59 -10.98 -0.80 -7.58
CA LEU A 59 -12.15 -1.48 -7.05
C LEU A 59 -13.38 -1.04 -7.86
N ASP A 60 -13.75 -1.79 -8.88
CA ASP A 60 -14.95 -1.49 -9.69
C ASP A 60 -16.25 -1.85 -8.93
N LYS A 61 -16.13 -2.72 -7.93
CA LYS A 61 -17.21 -3.07 -7.00
C LYS A 61 -16.71 -2.95 -5.57
N GLN A 62 -17.57 -2.46 -4.69
CA GLN A 62 -17.27 -2.32 -3.28
C GLN A 62 -17.13 -3.71 -2.63
N PRO A 63 -15.99 -4.03 -2.00
CA PRO A 63 -15.87 -5.20 -1.15
C PRO A 63 -16.85 -5.10 0.04
N LYS A 64 -17.29 -6.24 0.59
CA LYS A 64 -18.11 -6.22 1.82
C LYS A 64 -17.28 -5.71 3.02
N SER A 65 -15.98 -6.04 3.04
CA SER A 65 -15.04 -5.56 4.04
C SER A 65 -13.69 -5.31 3.38
N ILE A 66 -13.05 -4.19 3.72
CA ILE A 66 -11.66 -3.90 3.35
C ILE A 66 -10.96 -3.23 4.53
N ALA A 67 -9.81 -3.76 4.90
CA ALA A 67 -8.96 -3.22 5.95
C ALA A 67 -7.51 -3.14 5.45
N VAL A 68 -6.91 -1.96 5.55
CA VAL A 68 -5.50 -1.72 5.28
C VAL A 68 -4.88 -1.11 6.53
N THR A 69 -4.04 -1.85 7.20
CA THR A 69 -3.51 -1.46 8.52
C THR A 69 -2.00 -1.68 8.59
N SER A 70 -1.34 -0.91 9.46
CA SER A 70 0.09 -1.09 9.79
C SER A 70 1.01 -1.22 8.55
N THR A 71 0.68 -0.53 7.48
CA THR A 71 1.39 -0.61 6.19
C THR A 71 2.13 0.68 5.92
N VAL A 72 3.34 0.56 5.40
CA VAL A 72 4.14 1.69 4.93
C VAL A 72 4.07 1.76 3.41
N PHE A 73 3.59 2.86 2.89
CA PHE A 73 3.62 3.19 1.47
C PHE A 73 4.79 4.12 1.23
N THR A 74 5.69 3.73 0.36
CA THR A 74 6.97 4.41 0.21
C THR A 74 7.41 4.44 -1.24
N GLY A 75 8.09 5.50 -1.64
CA GLY A 75 8.67 5.71 -2.96
C GLY A 75 7.69 5.45 -4.13
N THR A 76 7.43 6.45 -4.95
CA THR A 76 6.67 6.26 -6.19
C THR A 76 7.31 7.01 -7.33
N ASN A 77 7.30 6.40 -8.50
CA ASN A 77 7.61 7.08 -9.75
C ASN A 77 6.29 7.60 -10.36
N GLY A 78 5.94 8.83 -10.01
CA GLY A 78 4.66 9.44 -10.37
C GLY A 78 3.57 9.26 -9.33
N GLY A 79 2.43 9.92 -9.51
CA GLY A 79 1.34 9.92 -8.54
C GLY A 79 0.64 8.57 -8.41
N SER A 80 0.45 8.14 -7.19
CA SER A 80 -0.35 6.96 -6.85
C SER A 80 -1.75 7.34 -6.42
N LYS A 81 -2.73 6.55 -6.77
CA LYS A 81 -4.12 6.80 -6.41
C LYS A 81 -4.88 5.53 -6.07
N ILE A 82 -5.92 5.72 -5.29
CA ILE A 82 -6.98 4.74 -5.17
C ILE A 82 -7.95 5.00 -6.31
N ASN A 83 -8.14 4.02 -7.16
CA ASN A 83 -9.16 4.08 -8.20
C ASN A 83 -10.29 3.11 -7.83
N SER A 84 -11.45 3.66 -7.59
CA SER A 84 -12.66 2.93 -7.25
C SER A 84 -13.56 2.67 -8.45
N GLY A 85 -13.05 2.79 -9.68
CA GLY A 85 -13.91 2.71 -10.86
C GLY A 85 -15.00 3.78 -10.81
N ASN A 86 -16.27 3.37 -10.82
CA ASN A 86 -17.43 4.29 -10.77
C ASN A 86 -17.92 4.58 -9.34
N GLY A 87 -17.28 4.06 -8.29
CA GLY A 87 -17.68 4.25 -6.90
C GLY A 87 -16.85 5.30 -6.18
N ASP A 88 -17.47 6.05 -5.28
CA ASP A 88 -16.77 6.84 -4.28
C ASP A 88 -16.60 5.99 -3.02
N TYR A 89 -15.36 5.56 -2.76
CA TYR A 89 -15.02 4.75 -1.58
C TYR A 89 -14.24 5.56 -0.54
N SER A 90 -14.18 6.89 -0.67
CA SER A 90 -13.42 7.76 0.22
C SER A 90 -13.84 7.63 1.68
N GLY A 91 -15.12 7.38 1.94
CA GLY A 91 -15.64 7.13 3.29
C GLY A 91 -15.57 5.65 3.74
N TYR A 92 -15.07 4.76 2.89
CA TYR A 92 -15.06 3.32 3.14
C TYR A 92 -13.65 2.76 3.38
N LEU A 93 -12.64 3.37 2.77
CA LEU A 93 -11.24 2.99 2.93
C LEU A 93 -10.62 3.79 4.06
N ASP A 94 -10.24 3.09 5.12
CA ASP A 94 -9.51 3.62 6.25
C ASP A 94 -8.07 3.07 6.26
N PHE A 95 -7.10 3.99 6.31
CA PHE A 95 -5.67 3.68 6.37
C PHE A 95 -5.08 4.01 7.75
N SER A 96 -5.88 3.95 8.80
CA SER A 96 -5.41 4.20 10.16
C SER A 96 -4.24 3.27 10.54
N GLY A 97 -3.20 3.85 11.10
CA GLY A 97 -1.96 3.13 11.41
C GLY A 97 -1.06 2.84 10.21
N CYS A 98 -1.41 3.36 9.01
CA CYS A 98 -0.54 3.35 7.85
C CYS A 98 0.28 4.64 7.76
N TYR A 99 1.40 4.56 7.07
CA TYR A 99 2.35 5.66 6.90
C TYR A 99 2.69 5.88 5.44
N LEU A 100 2.84 7.14 5.05
CA LEU A 100 3.24 7.56 3.72
C LEU A 100 4.56 8.31 3.84
N THR A 101 5.62 7.86 3.16
CA THR A 101 6.86 8.65 3.05
C THR A 101 6.63 9.88 2.17
N SER A 102 7.46 10.91 2.31
CA SER A 102 7.29 12.16 1.57
C SER A 102 7.47 12.02 0.06
N ASP A 103 8.15 10.98 -0.39
CA ASP A 103 8.33 10.59 -1.79
C ASP A 103 7.23 9.63 -2.29
N PHE A 104 6.25 9.27 -1.47
CA PHE A 104 5.05 8.60 -1.93
C PHE A 104 4.02 9.64 -2.39
N GLN A 105 3.91 9.83 -3.68
CA GLN A 105 3.01 10.82 -4.24
C GLN A 105 1.57 10.29 -4.30
N VAL A 106 0.67 11.00 -3.65
CA VAL A 106 -0.78 10.73 -3.71
C VAL A 106 -1.41 11.62 -4.76
N ASP A 107 -1.98 11.01 -5.80
CA ASP A 107 -2.79 11.70 -6.80
C ASP A 107 -4.26 11.77 -6.31
N SER A 108 -5.18 12.11 -7.00
CA SER A 108 -6.59 12.49 -6.87
C SER A 108 -7.44 11.94 -5.70
N ARG A 109 -7.04 10.91 -4.94
CA ARG A 109 -7.80 10.40 -3.79
C ARG A 109 -6.92 10.19 -2.57
N PRO A 110 -7.28 10.77 -1.42
CA PRO A 110 -6.48 10.69 -0.22
C PRO A 110 -6.47 9.27 0.37
N PHE A 111 -5.34 8.92 0.94
CA PHE A 111 -5.22 7.77 1.83
C PHE A 111 -5.74 8.21 3.21
N THR A 112 -7.05 8.13 3.40
CA THR A 112 -7.76 8.65 4.57
C THR A 112 -7.17 8.10 5.87
N ASN A 113 -6.85 8.98 6.81
CA ASN A 113 -6.26 8.67 8.11
C ASN A 113 -4.84 8.07 8.08
N ALA A 114 -4.20 7.93 6.93
CA ALA A 114 -2.78 7.60 6.88
C ALA A 114 -1.93 8.78 7.38
N LYS A 115 -0.84 8.49 8.04
CA LYS A 115 0.10 9.50 8.53
C LYS A 115 1.17 9.79 7.49
N SER A 116 1.27 11.05 7.08
CA SER A 116 2.35 11.49 6.21
C SER A 116 3.63 11.72 7.02
N LEU A 117 4.72 11.13 6.57
CA LEU A 117 6.05 11.35 7.12
C LEU A 117 6.74 12.48 6.37
N SER A 118 7.59 13.24 7.06
CA SER A 118 8.44 14.25 6.41
C SER A 118 9.65 13.65 5.70
N MET A 119 9.99 12.41 6.00
CA MET A 119 11.14 11.70 5.45
C MET A 119 10.79 10.91 4.19
N THR A 120 11.75 10.82 3.30
CA THR A 120 11.69 9.98 2.10
C THR A 120 11.93 8.52 2.44
N SER A 121 11.70 7.64 1.47
CA SER A 121 12.06 6.22 1.58
C SER A 121 13.55 5.99 1.84
N LEU A 122 14.42 6.77 1.18
CA LEU A 122 15.88 6.69 1.36
C LEU A 122 16.34 7.21 2.73
N GLU A 123 15.58 8.08 3.35
CA GLU A 123 15.85 8.53 4.72
C GLU A 123 15.35 7.51 5.74
N LEU A 124 14.23 6.84 5.47
CA LEU A 124 13.60 5.90 6.40
C LEU A 124 14.29 4.55 6.43
N PHE A 125 14.67 4.02 5.26
CA PHE A 125 15.23 2.68 5.10
C PHE A 125 16.72 2.69 4.75
N VAL A 126 17.41 1.59 5.03
CA VAL A 126 18.87 1.45 4.82
C VAL A 126 19.23 1.53 3.34
N ASP A 127 18.65 0.66 2.51
CA ASP A 127 18.89 0.66 1.05
C ASP A 127 17.68 0.10 0.28
N PRO A 128 16.56 0.81 0.27
CA PRO A 128 15.32 0.32 -0.31
C PRO A 128 15.38 0.13 -1.83
N MET A 129 16.30 0.83 -2.51
CA MET A 129 16.50 0.67 -3.95
C MET A 129 17.11 -0.68 -4.32
N ASN A 130 17.86 -1.28 -3.41
CA ASN A 130 18.44 -2.60 -3.54
C ASN A 130 17.72 -3.67 -2.70
N GLY A 131 16.54 -3.34 -2.17
CA GLY A 131 15.66 -4.28 -1.48
C GLY A 131 15.92 -4.43 0.02
N ASP A 132 16.73 -3.56 0.63
CA ASP A 132 16.94 -3.53 2.07
C ASP A 132 16.03 -2.49 2.73
N PHE A 133 14.94 -2.97 3.34
CA PHE A 133 13.94 -2.17 4.02
C PHE A 133 14.09 -2.17 5.54
N HIS A 134 15.26 -2.51 6.07
CA HIS A 134 15.52 -2.28 7.49
C HIS A 134 15.39 -0.79 7.79
N TYR A 135 14.71 -0.47 8.88
CA TYR A 135 14.66 0.92 9.35
C TYR A 135 16.04 1.36 9.80
N LYS A 136 16.41 2.61 9.48
CA LYS A 136 17.68 3.17 9.93
C LYS A 136 17.67 3.33 11.44
N PRO A 137 18.65 2.77 12.17
CA PRO A 137 18.63 2.70 13.64
C PRO A 137 18.70 4.07 14.34
N GLU A 138 19.22 5.08 13.65
CA GLU A 138 19.28 6.45 14.16
C GLU A 138 17.93 7.20 14.11
N LEU A 139 16.95 6.66 13.37
CA LEU A 139 15.65 7.29 13.22
C LEU A 139 14.67 6.72 14.25
N LYS A 140 13.96 7.63 14.92
CA LYS A 140 12.81 7.27 15.74
C LYS A 140 11.54 7.51 14.93
N PHE A 141 11.07 6.48 14.30
CA PHE A 141 9.84 6.47 13.57
C PHE A 141 8.72 5.86 14.45
N GLU A 142 7.61 6.56 14.61
CA GLU A 142 6.55 6.13 15.55
C GLU A 142 5.88 4.79 15.17
N GLY A 143 6.03 4.36 13.91
CA GLY A 143 5.56 3.09 13.39
C GLY A 143 6.57 1.94 13.50
N GLU A 144 7.79 2.21 14.00
CA GLU A 144 8.81 1.18 14.17
C GLU A 144 8.31 0.05 15.06
N GLY A 145 8.54 -1.19 14.64
CA GLY A 145 8.04 -2.38 15.33
C GLY A 145 6.52 -2.57 15.29
N LYS A 146 5.78 -1.71 14.58
CA LYS A 146 4.30 -1.76 14.48
C LYS A 146 3.80 -1.77 13.04
N ALA A 147 4.43 -1.03 12.17
CA ALA A 147 4.06 -0.91 10.76
C ALA A 147 5.16 -1.42 9.85
N GLY A 148 4.81 -1.73 8.61
CA GLY A 148 5.72 -2.35 7.65
C GLY A 148 5.87 -3.85 7.85
N ASP A 149 6.63 -4.46 6.98
CA ASP A 149 6.91 -5.90 7.01
C ASP A 149 7.83 -6.24 8.20
N PRO A 150 7.41 -7.14 9.12
CA PRO A 150 8.18 -7.47 10.32
C PRO A 150 9.58 -8.03 10.07
N ARG A 151 9.84 -8.55 8.87
CA ARG A 151 11.17 -9.05 8.51
C ARG A 151 12.24 -7.96 8.53
N TRP A 152 11.84 -6.71 8.40
CA TRP A 152 12.72 -5.55 8.34
C TRP A 152 12.80 -4.76 9.66
N TRP A 153 12.07 -5.20 10.68
CA TRP A 153 12.19 -4.57 11.98
C TRP A 153 13.55 -4.87 12.59
N ILE A 154 14.15 -3.88 13.24
CA ILE A 154 15.41 -4.07 13.96
C ILE A 154 15.13 -5.01 15.13
N GLN A 155 15.93 -6.05 15.21
CA GLN A 155 15.93 -6.99 16.35
C GLN A 155 16.84 -6.49 17.44
#